data_4dec6a656b3905e122445eabbed32be1
#
_entry.id   4dec6a656b3905e122445eabbed32be1
#
_cell.length_a   1.000
_cell.length_b   1.000
_cell.length_c   1.000
_cell.angle_alpha   90.00
_cell.angle_beta   90.00
_cell.angle_gamma   90.00
#
_symmetry.space_group_name_H-M   'P 1'
#
loop_
_entity.id
_entity.type
_entity.pdbx_description
1 polymer ?
#
loop_
_entity_poly.entity_id
_entity_poly.type
_entity_poly.pdbx_seq_one_letter_code
_entity_poly.pdbx_strand_id
1 'polypeptide(L)'
;RFMFRYDERGELAPRDVVSRCIMQEAKKTGSEDFYLDITFRGEEFIKNRFPMIYARCLEEGVDITKQHIPVFPCQHYLMGGIDVNVYGDTTVDRLYAAGECSHTGVHGLNRLASNSLLEALVFARRTTYDIARRMRHESSGVEAPAPSVPTGGRPLEAGHRTVIREIMQKAWFVIPDYEAVQEGLVKAKAILQDLRSGGYALTTDYIEAKSLATVCTIILQEVVDEVINGNNGMDNN
;
A
#
# COMPACT_ATOMS: atom_id res chain seq x y z
N ARG A 1 0.93 0.13 -28.97
CA ARG A 1 -0.27 0.58 -28.25
C ARG A 1 -1.22 -0.60 -28.09
N PHE A 2 -1.48 -1.08 -26.84
CA PHE A 2 -2.22 -2.32 -26.60
C PHE A 2 -3.52 -2.13 -25.80
N MET A 3 -3.65 -1.05 -25.05
CA MET A 3 -4.74 -0.85 -24.09
C MET A 3 -6.14 -1.04 -24.68
N PHE A 4 -6.40 -0.53 -25.91
CA PHE A 4 -7.70 -0.68 -26.58
C PHE A 4 -8.10 -2.13 -26.90
N ARG A 5 -7.19 -3.10 -26.75
CA ARG A 5 -7.51 -4.53 -26.85
C ARG A 5 -8.20 -5.08 -25.59
N TYR A 6 -8.10 -4.33 -24.49
CA TYR A 6 -8.57 -4.73 -23.16
C TYR A 6 -9.71 -3.85 -22.64
N ASP A 7 -9.66 -2.53 -22.94
CA ASP A 7 -10.66 -1.57 -22.44
C ASP A 7 -10.85 -0.46 -23.50
N GLU A 8 -12.11 -0.14 -23.80
CA GLU A 8 -12.49 0.88 -24.81
C GLU A 8 -11.99 2.29 -24.47
N ARG A 9 -11.77 2.57 -23.17
CA ARG A 9 -11.20 3.85 -22.67
C ARG A 9 -9.70 3.95 -22.91
N GLY A 10 -9.04 2.84 -23.30
CA GLY A 10 -7.60 2.77 -23.53
C GLY A 10 -6.80 3.18 -22.30
N GLU A 11 -5.82 4.04 -22.51
CA GLU A 11 -4.91 4.54 -21.47
C GLU A 11 -5.59 5.47 -20.45
N LEU A 12 -6.83 5.89 -20.70
CA LEU A 12 -7.66 6.69 -19.78
C LEU A 12 -8.53 5.84 -18.85
N ALA A 13 -8.47 4.54 -18.96
CA ALA A 13 -9.13 3.63 -18.02
C ALA A 13 -8.61 3.86 -16.59
N PRO A 14 -9.36 3.47 -15.53
CA PRO A 14 -8.90 3.51 -14.15
C PRO A 14 -7.56 2.82 -13.96
N ARG A 15 -6.76 3.28 -13.00
CA ARG A 15 -5.37 2.81 -12.85
C ARG A 15 -5.25 1.33 -12.52
N ASP A 16 -6.18 0.78 -11.76
CA ASP A 16 -6.29 -0.67 -11.50
C ASP A 16 -6.50 -1.47 -12.80
N VAL A 17 -7.38 -0.98 -13.69
CA VAL A 17 -7.61 -1.58 -15.01
C VAL A 17 -6.34 -1.51 -15.84
N VAL A 18 -5.70 -0.34 -15.95
CA VAL A 18 -4.46 -0.17 -16.72
C VAL A 18 -3.35 -1.10 -16.20
N SER A 19 -3.16 -1.16 -14.89
CA SER A 19 -2.15 -2.02 -14.27
C SER A 19 -2.41 -3.50 -14.56
N ARG A 20 -3.67 -3.94 -14.46
CA ARG A 20 -4.07 -5.32 -14.80
C ARG A 20 -3.83 -5.63 -16.28
N CYS A 21 -4.15 -4.71 -17.19
CA CYS A 21 -3.90 -4.88 -18.61
C CYS A 21 -2.41 -4.98 -18.94
N ILE A 22 -1.56 -4.20 -18.27
CA ILE A 22 -0.10 -4.31 -18.42
C ILE A 22 0.37 -5.71 -18.00
N MET A 23 -0.07 -6.22 -16.86
CA MET A 23 0.32 -7.55 -16.39
C MET A 23 -0.21 -8.68 -17.30
N GLN A 24 -1.43 -8.53 -17.84
CA GLN A 24 -1.98 -9.48 -18.80
C GLN A 24 -1.20 -9.48 -20.13
N GLU A 25 -0.81 -8.30 -20.61
CA GLU A 25 0.00 -8.18 -21.82
C GLU A 25 1.41 -8.74 -21.59
N ALA A 26 2.01 -8.49 -20.41
CA ALA A 26 3.29 -9.08 -20.00
C ALA A 26 3.23 -10.61 -20.06
N LYS A 27 2.20 -11.21 -19.46
CA LYS A 27 1.99 -12.67 -19.49
C LYS A 27 1.79 -13.21 -20.90
N LYS A 28 1.09 -12.47 -21.76
CA LYS A 28 0.78 -12.87 -23.14
C LYS A 28 1.99 -12.79 -24.07
N THR A 29 2.81 -11.76 -23.90
CA THR A 29 3.93 -11.46 -24.81
C THR A 29 5.28 -11.98 -24.29
N GLY A 30 5.38 -12.28 -22.99
CA GLY A 30 6.64 -12.58 -22.32
C GLY A 30 7.55 -11.36 -22.16
N SER A 31 7.03 -10.14 -22.40
CA SER A 31 7.81 -8.90 -22.26
C SER A 31 7.52 -8.25 -20.92
N GLU A 32 8.58 -7.76 -20.28
CA GLU A 32 8.51 -6.90 -19.08
C GLU A 32 8.68 -5.41 -19.42
N ASP A 33 8.94 -5.09 -20.68
CA ASP A 33 9.19 -3.75 -21.17
C ASP A 33 7.88 -3.07 -21.58
N PHE A 34 7.43 -2.13 -20.76
CA PHE A 34 6.27 -1.29 -21.02
C PHE A 34 6.64 0.17 -20.97
N TYR A 35 6.00 0.97 -21.81
CA TYR A 35 6.34 2.38 -21.98
C TYR A 35 5.12 3.26 -22.06
N LEU A 36 5.25 4.47 -21.52
CA LEU A 36 4.34 5.58 -21.75
C LEU A 36 4.94 6.51 -22.81
N ASP A 37 4.21 6.69 -23.89
CA ASP A 37 4.60 7.57 -24.99
C ASP A 37 3.83 8.89 -24.93
N ILE A 38 4.55 10.00 -24.84
CA ILE A 38 4.01 11.36 -24.94
C ILE A 38 4.73 12.17 -26.04
N THR A 39 5.68 11.57 -26.75
CA THR A 39 6.52 12.26 -27.77
C THR A 39 5.69 12.92 -28.87
N PHE A 40 4.51 12.37 -29.17
CA PHE A 40 3.57 12.90 -30.18
C PHE A 40 3.01 14.29 -29.85
N ARG A 41 3.17 14.79 -28.62
CA ARG A 41 2.68 16.12 -28.21
C ARG A 41 3.66 17.24 -28.53
N GLY A 42 4.89 16.92 -28.90
CA GLY A 42 5.93 17.87 -29.21
C GLY A 42 6.63 18.46 -27.97
N GLU A 43 7.87 18.89 -28.18
CA GLU A 43 8.79 19.32 -27.11
C GLU A 43 8.26 20.52 -26.32
N GLU A 44 7.77 21.56 -27.00
CA GLU A 44 7.28 22.78 -26.36
C GLU A 44 6.09 22.49 -25.43
N PHE A 45 5.12 21.71 -25.91
CA PHE A 45 3.98 21.30 -25.08
C PHE A 45 4.42 20.53 -23.85
N ILE A 46 5.33 19.54 -24.00
CA ILE A 46 5.78 18.69 -22.91
C ILE A 46 6.48 19.52 -21.85
N LYS A 47 7.42 20.38 -22.22
CA LYS A 47 8.18 21.21 -21.29
C LYS A 47 7.30 22.24 -20.56
N ASN A 48 6.33 22.83 -21.25
CA ASN A 48 5.42 23.80 -20.64
C ASN A 48 4.35 23.15 -19.76
N ARG A 49 3.82 22.00 -20.16
CA ARG A 49 2.72 21.33 -19.45
C ARG A 49 3.19 20.46 -18.29
N PHE A 50 4.36 19.87 -18.40
CA PHE A 50 4.92 18.90 -17.45
C PHE A 50 6.38 19.22 -17.07
N PRO A 51 6.70 20.46 -16.65
CA PRO A 51 8.09 20.87 -16.43
C PRO A 51 8.83 20.02 -15.38
N MET A 52 8.17 19.68 -14.28
CA MET A 52 8.78 18.87 -13.22
C MET A 52 8.98 17.40 -13.63
N ILE A 53 8.00 16.82 -14.35
CA ILE A 53 8.12 15.45 -14.88
C ILE A 53 9.24 15.38 -15.91
N TYR A 54 9.30 16.37 -16.80
CA TYR A 54 10.38 16.48 -17.79
C TYR A 54 11.76 16.54 -17.12
N ALA A 55 11.93 17.44 -16.16
CA ALA A 55 13.19 17.59 -15.42
C ALA A 55 13.59 16.28 -14.72
N ARG A 56 12.64 15.65 -14.01
CA ARG A 56 12.90 14.40 -13.29
C ARG A 56 13.26 13.24 -14.21
N CYS A 57 12.55 13.08 -15.34
CA CYS A 57 12.88 12.04 -16.30
C CYS A 57 14.27 12.27 -16.94
N LEU A 58 14.62 13.53 -17.19
CA LEU A 58 15.92 13.90 -17.76
C LEU A 58 17.07 13.59 -16.79
N GLU A 59 16.88 13.81 -15.47
CA GLU A 59 17.83 13.40 -14.41
C GLU A 59 18.11 11.89 -14.43
N GLU A 60 17.08 11.09 -14.75
CA GLU A 60 17.18 9.63 -14.89
C GLU A 60 17.64 9.20 -16.31
N GLY A 61 18.05 10.13 -17.17
CA GLY A 61 18.56 9.86 -18.51
C GLY A 61 17.48 9.65 -19.57
N VAL A 62 16.23 9.97 -19.30
CA VAL A 62 15.10 9.82 -20.24
C VAL A 62 14.61 11.18 -20.71
N ASP A 63 14.92 11.56 -21.97
CA ASP A 63 14.35 12.74 -22.62
C ASP A 63 12.94 12.40 -23.17
N ILE A 64 11.90 12.70 -22.39
CA ILE A 64 10.51 12.37 -22.75
C ILE A 64 9.97 13.13 -23.97
N THR A 65 10.73 14.08 -24.51
CA THR A 65 10.39 14.72 -25.79
C THR A 65 10.79 13.87 -26.99
N LYS A 66 11.66 12.86 -26.79
CA LYS A 66 12.25 12.00 -27.83
C LYS A 66 12.17 10.51 -27.51
N GLN A 67 12.00 10.16 -26.25
CA GLN A 67 12.05 8.79 -25.74
C GLN A 67 10.76 8.45 -25.01
N HIS A 68 10.40 7.17 -25.01
CA HIS A 68 9.30 6.67 -24.22
C HIS A 68 9.71 6.51 -22.75
N ILE A 69 8.81 6.76 -21.82
CA ILE A 69 9.04 6.60 -20.40
C ILE A 69 8.83 5.12 -20.03
N PRO A 70 9.85 4.42 -19.52
CA PRO A 70 9.63 3.06 -19.02
C PRO A 70 8.70 3.09 -17.81
N VAL A 71 7.71 2.18 -17.80
CA VAL A 71 6.70 2.12 -16.73
C VAL A 71 6.47 0.68 -16.29
N PHE A 72 6.20 0.52 -15.01
CA PHE A 72 5.81 -0.75 -14.42
C PHE A 72 4.75 -0.50 -13.33
N PRO A 73 3.71 -1.34 -13.20
CA PRO A 73 2.75 -1.23 -12.11
C PRO A 73 3.43 -1.40 -10.77
N CYS A 74 3.11 -0.55 -9.82
CA CYS A 74 3.61 -0.68 -8.44
C CYS A 74 2.56 -0.20 -7.43
N GLN A 75 2.76 -0.60 -6.17
CA GLN A 75 1.96 -0.12 -5.05
C GLN A 75 2.10 1.41 -4.94
N HIS A 76 0.99 2.12 -4.89
CA HIS A 76 0.96 3.56 -4.74
C HIS A 76 0.24 4.03 -3.47
N TYR A 77 -0.91 3.44 -3.16
CA TYR A 77 -1.75 3.81 -2.02
C TYR A 77 -2.42 2.57 -1.43
N LEU A 78 -2.45 2.47 -0.10
CA LEU A 78 -3.14 1.41 0.60
C LEU A 78 -4.58 1.85 0.94
N MET A 79 -5.59 1.25 0.29
CA MET A 79 -6.96 1.33 0.76
C MET A 79 -7.16 0.28 1.85
N GLY A 80 -7.73 0.69 2.97
CA GLY A 80 -7.78 -0.14 4.17
C GLY A 80 -6.91 0.43 5.28
N GLY A 81 -6.69 -0.32 6.34
CA GLY A 81 -5.87 0.11 7.47
C GLY A 81 -6.57 -0.07 8.82
N ILE A 82 -6.24 0.77 9.78
CA ILE A 82 -6.85 0.77 11.11
C ILE A 82 -8.31 1.23 11.00
N ASP A 83 -9.25 0.39 11.41
CA ASP A 83 -10.67 0.70 11.35
C ASP A 83 -11.02 1.85 12.28
N VAL A 84 -11.73 2.85 11.75
CA VAL A 84 -12.08 4.08 12.46
C VAL A 84 -13.49 4.54 12.16
N ASN A 85 -14.09 5.23 13.11
CA ASN A 85 -15.34 5.94 12.89
C ASN A 85 -15.14 7.29 12.17
N VAL A 86 -16.20 8.04 11.96
CA VAL A 86 -16.17 9.35 11.27
C VAL A 86 -15.34 10.44 11.98
N TYR A 87 -14.88 10.19 13.19
CA TYR A 87 -14.01 11.07 13.98
C TYR A 87 -12.58 10.54 14.10
N GLY A 88 -12.25 9.45 13.41
CA GLY A 88 -10.93 8.82 13.48
C GLY A 88 -10.68 8.02 14.76
N ASP A 89 -11.72 7.76 15.58
CA ASP A 89 -11.65 7.01 16.82
C ASP A 89 -11.65 5.51 16.50
N THR A 90 -10.75 4.75 17.10
CA THR A 90 -10.62 3.30 16.91
C THR A 90 -11.42 2.53 17.95
N THR A 91 -11.42 1.21 17.87
CA THR A 91 -11.98 0.33 18.90
C THR A 91 -11.17 0.28 20.21
N VAL A 92 -9.94 0.82 20.18
CA VAL A 92 -9.08 0.94 21.37
C VAL A 92 -9.26 2.31 21.99
N ASP A 93 -9.64 2.33 23.28
CA ASP A 93 -9.91 3.59 23.97
C ASP A 93 -8.71 4.55 23.89
N ARG A 94 -9.00 5.82 23.56
CA ARG A 94 -8.04 6.92 23.39
C ARG A 94 -7.00 6.73 22.26
N LEU A 95 -7.23 5.78 21.34
CA LEU A 95 -6.41 5.59 20.15
C LEU A 95 -7.17 6.08 18.92
N TYR A 96 -6.52 6.93 18.15
CA TYR A 96 -7.05 7.51 16.92
C TYR A 96 -6.14 7.20 15.73
N ALA A 97 -6.74 7.14 14.54
CA ALA A 97 -6.00 7.07 13.30
C ALA A 97 -6.62 7.99 12.24
N ALA A 98 -5.78 8.63 11.42
CA ALA A 98 -6.21 9.48 10.33
C ALA A 98 -5.18 9.46 9.18
N GLY A 99 -5.64 9.64 7.94
CA GLY A 99 -4.81 9.57 6.74
C GLY A 99 -4.65 8.13 6.24
N GLU A 100 -3.63 7.87 5.45
CA GLU A 100 -3.43 6.58 4.75
C GLU A 100 -3.40 5.35 5.67
N CYS A 101 -2.99 5.52 6.94
CA CYS A 101 -2.99 4.41 7.90
C CYS A 101 -4.37 4.01 8.41
N SER A 102 -5.43 4.78 8.12
CA SER A 102 -6.78 4.55 8.61
C SER A 102 -7.71 4.00 7.53
N HIS A 103 -8.61 3.10 7.94
CA HIS A 103 -9.72 2.64 7.13
C HIS A 103 -10.97 3.46 7.44
N THR A 104 -11.16 4.54 6.70
CA THR A 104 -12.34 5.41 6.84
C THR A 104 -13.54 4.94 6.02
N GLY A 105 -13.35 3.99 5.10
CA GLY A 105 -14.33 3.50 4.16
C GLY A 105 -14.58 4.40 2.93
N VAL A 106 -14.07 5.63 2.90
CA VAL A 106 -14.38 6.60 1.82
C VAL A 106 -13.80 6.21 0.46
N HIS A 107 -12.80 5.36 0.41
CA HIS A 107 -12.17 4.94 -0.84
C HIS A 107 -12.71 3.62 -1.40
N GLY A 108 -13.42 2.84 -0.59
CA GLY A 108 -13.86 1.50 -1.00
C GLY A 108 -12.67 0.65 -1.45
N LEU A 109 -12.82 -0.08 -2.55
CA LEU A 109 -11.77 -0.93 -3.11
C LEU A 109 -10.81 -0.18 -4.04
N ASN A 110 -11.14 1.04 -4.48
CA ASN A 110 -10.32 1.79 -5.43
C ASN A 110 -10.48 3.30 -5.23
N ARG A 111 -9.40 3.93 -4.79
CA ARG A 111 -9.39 5.36 -4.50
C ARG A 111 -9.50 6.21 -5.78
N LEU A 112 -10.42 7.17 -5.79
CA LEU A 112 -10.45 8.20 -6.81
C LEU A 112 -9.21 9.11 -6.69
N ALA A 113 -8.60 9.44 -7.81
CA ALA A 113 -7.38 10.25 -7.87
C ALA A 113 -7.47 11.53 -7.03
N SER A 114 -6.38 11.86 -6.34
CA SER A 114 -6.20 13.05 -5.47
C SER A 114 -7.00 13.07 -4.17
N ASN A 115 -7.89 12.10 -3.91
CA ASN A 115 -8.73 12.12 -2.71
C ASN A 115 -8.01 11.70 -1.42
N SER A 116 -6.80 11.11 -1.48
CA SER A 116 -6.05 10.73 -0.28
C SER A 116 -5.67 11.93 0.59
N LEU A 117 -5.21 13.02 -0.01
CA LEU A 117 -4.88 14.23 0.75
C LEU A 117 -6.13 14.89 1.33
N LEU A 118 -7.25 14.87 0.60
CA LEU A 118 -8.52 15.39 1.09
C LEU A 118 -9.03 14.58 2.28
N GLU A 119 -8.99 13.26 2.20
CA GLU A 119 -9.31 12.38 3.31
C GLU A 119 -8.45 12.68 4.53
N ALA A 120 -7.11 12.70 4.36
CA ALA A 120 -6.19 12.96 5.45
C ALA A 120 -6.49 14.28 6.16
N LEU A 121 -6.72 15.36 5.42
CA LEU A 121 -7.03 16.69 5.99
C LEU A 121 -8.38 16.71 6.72
N VAL A 122 -9.42 16.13 6.12
CA VAL A 122 -10.77 16.13 6.70
C VAL A 122 -10.82 15.28 7.96
N PHE A 123 -10.26 14.06 7.93
CA PHE A 123 -10.29 13.17 9.08
C PHE A 123 -9.33 13.65 10.18
N ALA A 124 -8.14 14.15 9.88
CA ALA A 124 -7.26 14.75 10.89
C ALA A 124 -7.95 15.91 11.62
N ARG A 125 -8.68 16.76 10.88
CA ARG A 125 -9.47 17.83 11.50
C ARG A 125 -10.58 17.30 12.40
N ARG A 126 -11.36 16.31 11.96
CA ARG A 126 -12.42 15.69 12.76
C ARG A 126 -11.87 15.04 14.02
N THR A 127 -10.78 14.30 13.90
CA THR A 127 -10.04 13.68 15.01
C THR A 127 -9.60 14.72 16.04
N THR A 128 -9.00 15.82 15.57
CA THR A 128 -8.57 16.91 16.46
C THR A 128 -9.72 17.52 17.24
N TYR A 129 -10.87 17.73 16.60
CA TYR A 129 -12.05 18.25 17.30
C TYR A 129 -12.59 17.27 18.35
N ASP A 130 -12.61 15.98 18.07
CA ASP A 130 -13.10 14.98 19.02
C ASP A 130 -12.15 14.83 20.21
N ILE A 131 -10.85 14.77 19.98
CA ILE A 131 -9.84 14.77 21.02
C ILE A 131 -9.98 16.01 21.91
N ALA A 132 -10.05 17.20 21.31
CA ALA A 132 -10.20 18.44 22.08
C ALA A 132 -11.51 18.52 22.88
N ARG A 133 -12.59 17.91 22.38
CA ARG A 133 -13.87 17.79 23.09
C ARG A 133 -13.72 16.86 24.30
N ARG A 134 -13.16 15.67 24.12
CA ARG A 134 -12.94 14.68 25.21
C ARG A 134 -12.05 15.23 26.30
N MET A 135 -10.92 15.85 25.93
CA MET A 135 -9.99 16.46 26.89
C MET A 135 -10.62 17.54 27.80
N ARG A 136 -11.71 18.19 27.36
CA ARG A 136 -12.42 19.18 28.20
C ARG A 136 -13.34 18.54 29.26
N HIS A 137 -13.73 17.30 29.04
CA HIS A 137 -14.71 16.61 29.89
C HIS A 137 -14.08 15.49 30.76
N GLU A 138 -12.89 15.04 30.36
CA GLU A 138 -12.19 13.99 31.07
C GLU A 138 -11.04 14.60 31.89
N SER A 139 -11.14 14.52 33.22
CA SER A 139 -10.01 14.87 34.08
C SER A 139 -8.93 13.80 33.94
N SER A 140 -7.78 14.14 33.42
CA SER A 140 -6.63 13.24 33.32
C SER A 140 -6.00 13.02 34.71
N GLY A 141 -6.59 12.14 35.49
CA GLY A 141 -6.00 11.68 36.75
C GLY A 141 -5.00 10.51 36.60
N VAL A 142 -4.70 10.10 35.37
CA VAL A 142 -3.76 9.00 35.13
C VAL A 142 -2.42 9.58 34.69
N GLU A 143 -1.46 9.50 35.61
CA GLU A 143 -0.06 9.74 35.26
C GLU A 143 0.39 8.68 34.26
N ALA A 144 0.75 9.09 33.04
CA ALA A 144 1.25 8.16 32.04
C ALA A 144 2.54 7.51 32.58
N PRO A 145 2.64 6.17 32.58
CA PRO A 145 3.89 5.54 32.99
C PRO A 145 5.04 6.05 32.12
N ALA A 146 6.17 6.34 32.74
CA ALA A 146 7.35 6.76 32.00
C ALA A 146 7.65 5.74 30.90
N PRO A 147 7.84 6.17 29.64
CA PRO A 147 8.11 5.23 28.55
C PRO A 147 9.41 4.48 28.84
N SER A 148 9.33 3.18 29.09
CA SER A 148 10.51 2.34 29.18
C SER A 148 10.84 1.85 27.76
N VAL A 149 11.89 2.40 27.19
CA VAL A 149 12.46 1.86 25.95
C VAL A 149 13.30 0.65 26.33
N PRO A 150 12.99 -0.56 25.83
CA PRO A 150 13.84 -1.71 26.08
C PRO A 150 15.27 -1.43 25.62
N THR A 151 16.23 -1.52 26.53
CA THR A 151 17.65 -1.39 26.20
C THR A 151 18.25 -2.77 26.00
N GLY A 152 18.99 -2.96 24.91
CA GLY A 152 19.62 -4.22 24.57
C GLY A 152 18.86 -4.98 23.48
N GLY A 153 19.32 -6.20 23.20
CA GLY A 153 18.81 -7.04 22.13
C GLY A 153 19.85 -7.24 21.02
N ARG A 154 19.66 -8.29 20.20
CA ARG A 154 20.54 -8.57 19.06
C ARG A 154 20.19 -7.66 17.88
N PRO A 155 21.16 -7.29 17.03
CA PRO A 155 20.84 -6.54 15.80
C PRO A 155 19.97 -7.40 14.87
N LEU A 156 19.04 -6.74 14.16
CA LEU A 156 18.32 -7.39 13.06
C LEU A 156 19.25 -7.52 11.86
N GLU A 157 19.36 -8.71 11.29
CA GLU A 157 20.09 -8.92 10.07
C GLU A 157 19.40 -8.20 8.89
N ALA A 158 20.20 -7.72 7.92
CA ALA A 158 19.67 -7.08 6.72
C ALA A 158 18.85 -8.07 5.87
N GLY A 159 17.86 -7.55 5.13
CA GLY A 159 17.11 -8.33 4.15
C GLY A 159 15.69 -8.71 4.54
N HIS A 160 15.30 -8.64 5.80
CA HIS A 160 13.94 -9.00 6.23
C HIS A 160 12.86 -8.25 5.44
N ARG A 161 13.04 -6.94 5.22
CA ARG A 161 12.08 -6.13 4.44
C ARG A 161 11.99 -6.56 2.98
N THR A 162 13.12 -6.93 2.39
CA THR A 162 13.19 -7.44 1.00
C THR A 162 12.41 -8.74 0.87
N VAL A 163 12.66 -9.70 1.76
CA VAL A 163 11.96 -10.99 1.75
C VAL A 163 10.45 -10.83 1.90
N ILE A 164 9.99 -9.95 2.80
CA ILE A 164 8.55 -9.70 3.00
C ILE A 164 7.94 -9.07 1.74
N ARG A 165 8.62 -8.12 1.10
CA ARG A 165 8.17 -7.51 -0.16
C ARG A 165 8.09 -8.53 -1.30
N GLU A 166 9.07 -9.42 -1.41
CA GLU A 166 9.08 -10.51 -2.40
C GLU A 166 7.91 -11.49 -2.19
N ILE A 167 7.58 -11.82 -0.93
CA ILE A 167 6.39 -12.61 -0.62
C ILE A 167 5.13 -11.91 -1.16
N MET A 168 4.96 -10.61 -0.87
CA MET A 168 3.78 -9.87 -1.33
C MET A 168 3.77 -9.67 -2.84
N GLN A 169 4.93 -9.40 -3.45
CA GLN A 169 5.07 -9.26 -4.90
C GLN A 169 4.65 -10.52 -5.64
N LYS A 170 5.00 -11.70 -5.10
CA LYS A 170 4.64 -12.99 -5.68
C LYS A 170 3.17 -13.34 -5.43
N ALA A 171 2.70 -13.15 -4.20
CA ALA A 171 1.41 -13.65 -3.75
C ALA A 171 0.25 -12.70 -4.07
N TRP A 172 0.41 -11.41 -3.77
CA TRP A 172 -0.67 -10.42 -3.79
C TRP A 172 -0.23 -9.12 -4.47
N PHE A 173 0.08 -9.24 -5.76
CA PHE A 173 0.37 -8.08 -6.60
C PHE A 173 -0.87 -7.67 -7.41
N VAL A 174 -0.70 -7.13 -8.61
CA VAL A 174 -1.81 -6.68 -9.48
C VAL A 174 -2.74 -7.81 -9.90
N ILE A 175 -2.17 -8.99 -10.15
CA ILE A 175 -2.90 -10.24 -10.40
C ILE A 175 -2.49 -11.22 -9.32
N PRO A 176 -3.40 -11.56 -8.40
CA PRO A 176 -3.09 -12.48 -7.31
C PRO A 176 -2.73 -13.90 -7.80
N ASP A 177 -1.79 -14.53 -7.10
CA ASP A 177 -1.46 -15.95 -7.23
C ASP A 177 -1.85 -16.66 -5.93
N TYR A 178 -2.97 -17.36 -5.95
CA TYR A 178 -3.57 -17.98 -4.76
C TYR A 178 -2.74 -19.14 -4.18
N GLU A 179 -1.95 -19.86 -4.99
CA GLU A 179 -1.00 -20.85 -4.47
C GLU A 179 0.13 -20.15 -3.72
N ALA A 180 0.67 -19.09 -4.31
CA ALA A 180 1.70 -18.27 -3.66
C ALA A 180 1.19 -17.54 -2.40
N VAL A 181 -0.11 -17.24 -2.31
CA VAL A 181 -0.73 -16.67 -1.10
C VAL A 181 -0.60 -17.63 0.08
N GLN A 182 -0.92 -18.92 -0.09
CA GLN A 182 -0.83 -19.91 0.98
C GLN A 182 0.61 -20.13 1.44
N GLU A 183 1.55 -20.29 0.50
CA GLU A 183 2.96 -20.40 0.80
C GLU A 183 3.50 -19.13 1.49
N GLY A 184 3.11 -17.98 0.98
CA GLY A 184 3.51 -16.68 1.49
C GLY A 184 3.03 -16.45 2.91
N LEU A 185 1.79 -16.83 3.23
CA LEU A 185 1.23 -16.74 4.58
C LEU A 185 2.03 -17.56 5.60
N VAL A 186 2.42 -18.78 5.24
CA VAL A 186 3.25 -19.62 6.13
C VAL A 186 4.59 -18.96 6.41
N LYS A 187 5.25 -18.44 5.36
CA LYS A 187 6.54 -17.73 5.50
C LYS A 187 6.40 -16.43 6.30
N ALA A 188 5.36 -15.63 6.04
CA ALA A 188 5.11 -14.38 6.75
C ALA A 188 4.85 -14.61 8.24
N LYS A 189 4.08 -15.64 8.60
CA LYS A 189 3.85 -16.04 10.00
C LYS A 189 5.14 -16.44 10.69
N ALA A 190 6.00 -17.20 10.04
CA ALA A 190 7.29 -17.62 10.60
C ALA A 190 8.21 -16.42 10.85
N ILE A 191 8.31 -15.51 9.89
CA ILE A 191 9.08 -14.26 10.04
C ILE A 191 8.51 -13.41 11.18
N LEU A 192 7.20 -13.22 11.24
CA LEU A 192 6.55 -12.44 12.29
C LEU A 192 6.77 -13.06 13.68
N GLN A 193 6.75 -14.38 13.78
CA GLN A 193 7.03 -15.11 15.01
C GLN A 193 8.48 -14.88 15.46
N ASP A 194 9.46 -15.01 14.58
CA ASP A 194 10.86 -14.74 14.90
C ASP A 194 11.06 -13.27 15.33
N LEU A 195 10.49 -12.31 14.61
CA LEU A 195 10.55 -10.90 14.97
C LEU A 195 9.91 -10.59 16.34
N ARG A 196 8.92 -11.35 16.77
CA ARG A 196 8.26 -11.17 18.08
C ARG A 196 9.05 -11.80 19.24
N SER A 197 9.70 -12.94 19.01
CA SER A 197 10.33 -13.75 20.06
C SER A 197 11.87 -13.70 20.04
N GLY A 198 12.48 -13.18 18.97
CA GLY A 198 13.92 -13.27 18.71
C GLY A 198 14.81 -12.34 19.54
N GLY A 199 14.24 -11.51 20.41
CA GLY A 199 15.03 -10.64 21.30
C GLY A 199 15.83 -9.57 20.56
N TYR A 200 15.28 -9.00 19.52
CA TYR A 200 15.92 -7.96 18.71
C TYR A 200 15.97 -6.60 19.40
N ALA A 201 17.03 -5.85 19.13
CA ALA A 201 17.15 -4.46 19.57
C ALA A 201 16.06 -3.58 18.91
N LEU A 202 15.52 -2.63 19.66
CA LEU A 202 14.52 -1.71 19.18
C LEU A 202 15.16 -0.65 18.26
N THR A 203 15.26 -0.98 16.98
CA THR A 203 15.78 -0.11 15.92
C THR A 203 14.69 0.22 14.91
N THR A 204 14.92 1.24 14.09
CA THR A 204 14.00 1.56 12.96
C THR A 204 13.81 0.36 12.03
N ASP A 205 14.89 -0.32 11.65
CA ASP A 205 14.83 -1.51 10.78
C ASP A 205 13.99 -2.64 11.39
N TYR A 206 14.13 -2.89 12.70
CA TYR A 206 13.32 -3.88 13.39
C TYR A 206 11.83 -3.50 13.42
N ILE A 207 11.52 -2.22 13.73
CA ILE A 207 10.13 -1.74 13.77
C ILE A 207 9.49 -1.85 12.39
N GLU A 208 10.19 -1.41 11.35
CA GLU A 208 9.70 -1.48 9.97
C GLU A 208 9.51 -2.94 9.50
N ALA A 209 10.48 -3.82 9.76
CA ALA A 209 10.37 -5.23 9.40
C ALA A 209 9.18 -5.90 10.11
N LYS A 210 9.01 -5.65 11.41
CA LYS A 210 7.90 -6.17 12.21
C LYS A 210 6.54 -5.65 11.72
N SER A 211 6.46 -4.36 11.39
CA SER A 211 5.24 -3.75 10.84
C SER A 211 4.88 -4.35 9.48
N LEU A 212 5.85 -4.47 8.58
CA LEU A 212 5.64 -5.09 7.27
C LEU A 212 5.22 -6.56 7.39
N ALA A 213 5.88 -7.35 8.26
CA ALA A 213 5.52 -8.75 8.50
C ALA A 213 4.11 -8.89 9.08
N THR A 214 3.71 -7.96 9.97
CA THR A 214 2.36 -7.93 10.54
C THR A 214 1.31 -7.66 9.45
N VAL A 215 1.49 -6.60 8.67
CA VAL A 215 0.55 -6.24 7.58
C VAL A 215 0.50 -7.33 6.51
N CYS A 216 1.65 -7.86 6.10
CA CYS A 216 1.72 -9.00 5.17
C CYS A 216 0.91 -10.19 5.68
N THR A 217 1.08 -10.57 6.95
CA THR A 217 0.35 -11.69 7.56
C THR A 217 -1.16 -11.43 7.59
N ILE A 218 -1.60 -10.21 7.92
CA ILE A 218 -3.01 -9.84 7.96
C ILE A 218 -3.63 -9.94 6.56
N ILE A 219 -3.00 -9.32 5.56
CA ILE A 219 -3.53 -9.32 4.19
C ILE A 219 -3.63 -10.74 3.64
N LEU A 220 -2.56 -11.54 3.77
CA LEU A 220 -2.57 -12.91 3.22
C LEU A 220 -3.52 -13.82 3.99
N GLN A 221 -3.71 -13.62 5.30
CA GLN A 221 -4.69 -14.37 6.08
C GLN A 221 -6.11 -14.05 5.63
N GLU A 222 -6.45 -12.79 5.44
CA GLU A 222 -7.76 -12.34 4.94
C GLU A 222 -8.09 -12.95 3.58
N VAL A 223 -7.12 -12.96 2.67
CA VAL A 223 -7.28 -13.58 1.34
C VAL A 223 -7.53 -15.08 1.46
N VAL A 224 -6.85 -15.77 2.37
CA VAL A 224 -7.10 -17.20 2.61
C VAL A 224 -8.49 -17.43 3.16
N ASP A 225 -8.92 -16.62 4.11
CA ASP A 225 -10.21 -16.80 4.80
C ASP A 225 -11.39 -16.44 3.89
N GLU A 226 -11.34 -15.33 3.17
CA GLU A 226 -12.46 -14.88 2.34
C GLU A 226 -12.48 -15.55 0.96
N VAL A 227 -11.34 -15.63 0.27
CA VAL A 227 -11.31 -16.03 -1.14
C VAL A 227 -11.13 -17.55 -1.27
N ILE A 228 -10.25 -18.15 -0.46
CA ILE A 228 -9.90 -19.57 -0.60
C ILE A 228 -10.89 -20.44 0.16
N ASN A 229 -11.22 -20.08 1.42
CA ASN A 229 -12.14 -20.85 2.26
C ASN A 229 -13.62 -20.45 2.03
N GLY A 230 -13.91 -19.19 1.68
CA GLY A 230 -15.27 -18.70 1.42
C GLY A 230 -15.91 -19.29 0.17
N ASN A 231 -15.14 -19.58 -0.87
CA ASN A 231 -15.64 -20.24 -2.08
C ASN A 231 -16.05 -21.71 -1.86
N ASN A 232 -15.57 -22.37 -0.81
CA ASN A 232 -16.00 -23.71 -0.46
C ASN A 232 -17.42 -23.79 0.16
N GLY A 233 -18.03 -22.62 0.47
CA GLY A 233 -19.38 -22.53 1.03
C GLY A 233 -20.49 -22.21 0.03
N MET A 234 -20.17 -21.80 -1.20
CA MET A 234 -21.17 -21.40 -2.21
C MET A 234 -21.55 -22.52 -3.20
N ASP A 235 -20.81 -23.62 -3.25
CA ASP A 235 -21.13 -24.75 -4.13
C ASP A 235 -22.07 -25.79 -3.52
N ASN A 236 -22.67 -25.52 -2.37
CA ASN A 236 -23.60 -26.44 -1.68
C ASN A 236 -25.03 -25.88 -1.45
N ASN A 237 -25.53 -24.98 -2.31
CA ASN A 237 -26.95 -24.63 -2.33
C ASN A 237 -27.52 -24.59 -3.75
#